data_5e3812d746674ed2ccb6a41470c857ea
#
_entry.id   5e3812d746674ed2ccb6a41470c857ea
#
_cell.length_a   1.000
_cell.length_b   1.000
_cell.length_c   1.000
_cell.angle_alpha   90.00
_cell.angle_beta   90.00
_cell.angle_gamma   90.00
#
_symmetry.space_group_name_H-M   'P 1'
#
loop_
_entity.id
_entity.type
_entity.pdbx_description
1 polymer ?
#
loop_
_entity_poly.entity_id
_entity_poly.type
_entity_poly.pdbx_seq_one_letter_code
_entity_poly.pdbx_strand_id
1 'polypeptide(L)' 'MQPGDLVRITRASIAVPKDTIGLIVKARVHDEVGAAHEISYVDEVYTLFHVQLVTDTKLNGTVRRYLTQDLRKIR' A
#
# COMPACT_ATOMS: atom_id res chain seq x y z
N MET A 1 -5.71 4.74 -7.90
CA MET A 1 -6.12 3.64 -7.02
C MET A 1 -6.90 4.18 -5.84
N GLN A 2 -7.90 3.45 -5.44
CA GLN A 2 -8.81 3.89 -4.38
C GLN A 2 -9.39 2.68 -3.67
N PRO A 3 -10.00 2.86 -2.50
CA PRO A 3 -10.63 1.75 -1.80
C PRO A 3 -11.64 1.06 -2.70
N GLY A 4 -11.63 -0.26 -2.66
CA GLY A 4 -12.47 -1.08 -3.52
C GLY A 4 -11.75 -1.62 -4.74
N ASP A 5 -10.57 -1.10 -5.04
CA ASP A 5 -9.81 -1.59 -6.19
C ASP A 5 -9.07 -2.87 -5.84
N LEU A 6 -9.03 -3.79 -6.80
CA LEU A 6 -8.20 -4.96 -6.69
C LEU A 6 -6.83 -4.64 -7.27
N VAL A 7 -5.80 -5.05 -6.58
CA VAL A 7 -4.43 -4.74 -6.96
C VAL A 7 -3.56 -5.98 -6.88
N ARG A 8 -2.45 -5.93 -7.61
CA ARG A 8 -1.42 -6.94 -7.52
C ARG A 8 -0.22 -6.31 -6.84
N ILE A 9 0.34 -7.02 -5.87
CA ILE A 9 1.53 -6.54 -5.19
C ILE A 9 2.73 -6.90 -6.05
N THR A 10 3.48 -5.89 -6.46
CA THR A 10 4.54 -6.11 -7.44
C THR A 10 5.89 -6.33 -6.81
N ARG A 11 5.99 -6.21 -5.50
CA ARG A 11 7.25 -6.36 -4.81
C ARG A 11 7.11 -7.40 -3.70
N ALA A 12 7.94 -8.42 -3.74
CA ALA A 12 7.92 -9.44 -2.70
C ALA A 12 8.37 -8.86 -1.38
N SER A 13 7.77 -9.30 -0.31
CA SER A 13 8.18 -8.94 1.04
C SER A 13 8.04 -10.18 1.91
N ILE A 14 8.35 -10.02 3.20
CA ILE A 14 8.33 -11.17 4.11
C ILE A 14 6.95 -11.80 4.09
N ALA A 15 6.90 -13.07 3.74
CA ALA A 15 5.69 -13.89 3.70
C ALA A 15 4.66 -13.42 2.67
N VAL A 16 4.94 -12.41 1.88
CA VAL A 16 4.02 -11.96 0.83
C VAL A 16 4.74 -12.03 -0.50
N PRO A 17 4.50 -13.06 -1.29
CA PRO A 17 5.18 -13.21 -2.58
C PRO A 17 4.75 -12.13 -3.56
N LYS A 18 5.61 -11.90 -4.52
CA LYS A 18 5.27 -11.05 -5.64
C LYS A 18 4.03 -11.59 -6.34
N ASP A 19 3.20 -10.69 -6.82
CA ASP A 19 1.95 -10.99 -7.53
C ASP A 19 0.81 -11.45 -6.61
N THR A 20 0.95 -11.31 -5.32
CA THR A 20 -0.16 -11.54 -4.41
C THR A 20 -1.24 -10.51 -4.69
N ILE A 21 -2.49 -10.95 -4.66
CA ILE A 21 -3.62 -10.09 -4.92
C ILE A 21 -4.12 -9.48 -3.62
N GLY A 22 -4.60 -8.28 -3.69
CA GLY A 22 -5.16 -7.62 -2.53
C GLY A 22 -6.28 -6.68 -2.91
N LEU A 23 -7.05 -6.29 -1.90
CA LEU A 23 -8.14 -5.34 -2.06
C LEU A 23 -7.77 -4.10 -1.26
N ILE A 24 -7.79 -2.95 -1.88
CA ILE A 24 -7.53 -1.71 -1.17
C ILE A 24 -8.73 -1.42 -0.30
N VAL A 25 -8.51 -1.35 1.00
CA VAL A 25 -9.58 -1.06 1.94
C VAL A 25 -9.51 0.37 2.47
N LYS A 26 -8.36 1.02 2.33
CA LYS A 26 -8.20 2.36 2.83
C LYS A 26 -7.00 3.01 2.14
N ALA A 27 -7.08 4.31 1.93
CA ALA A 27 -5.97 5.08 1.37
C ALA A 27 -5.73 6.27 2.28
N ARG A 28 -4.48 6.52 2.62
CA ARG A 28 -4.13 7.66 3.46
C ARG A 28 -3.01 8.44 2.80
N VAL A 29 -3.19 9.72 2.70
CA VAL A 29 -2.16 10.59 2.19
C VAL A 29 -1.30 11.06 3.36
N HIS A 30 -0.01 10.88 3.22
CA HIS A 30 0.93 11.30 4.22
C HIS A 30 1.77 12.46 3.67
N ASP A 31 1.90 13.49 4.48
CA ASP A 31 2.70 14.63 4.13
C ASP A 31 3.81 14.72 5.16
N GLU A 32 4.98 14.36 4.76
CA GLU A 32 6.07 14.32 5.71
C GLU A 32 6.55 15.67 6.12
N VAL A 33 6.28 16.65 5.33
CA VAL A 33 6.70 17.97 5.69
C VAL A 33 6.07 18.41 6.97
N GLY A 34 4.82 18.11 7.11
CA GLY A 34 4.09 18.60 8.24
C GLY A 34 4.66 18.17 9.54
N ALA A 35 5.28 17.07 9.56
CA ALA A 35 5.73 16.59 10.83
C ALA A 35 7.02 17.25 11.21
N ALA A 36 7.87 17.32 10.35
CA ALA A 36 9.16 17.63 10.76
C ALA A 36 9.42 19.00 10.89
N HIS A 37 8.88 19.63 10.17
CA HIS A 37 9.02 20.78 10.47
C HIS A 37 10.19 21.45 10.16
N GLU A 38 10.99 21.55 10.48
CA GLU A 38 11.94 22.47 10.28
C GLU A 38 12.73 22.21 9.07
N ILE A 39 12.85 21.08 8.65
CA ILE A 39 13.62 20.85 7.54
C ILE A 39 12.84 20.44 6.46
N SER A 40 12.36 21.24 5.78
CA SER A 40 11.42 20.78 4.87
C SER A 40 11.86 20.94 3.51
N TYR A 41 13.05 20.80 3.24
CA TYR A 41 13.41 20.84 1.89
C TYR A 41 12.87 19.64 1.16
N VAL A 42 12.29 18.73 1.84
CA VAL A 42 11.73 17.59 1.17
C VAL A 42 10.26 17.61 1.32
N ASP A 43 9.58 18.07 0.38
CA ASP A 43 8.16 18.06 0.47
C ASP A 43 7.65 16.78 -0.07
N GLU A 44 7.78 15.73 0.65
CA GLU A 44 7.33 14.45 0.19
C GLU A 44 5.90 14.19 0.60
N VAL A 45 5.07 14.00 -0.39
CA VAL A 45 3.68 13.61 -0.16
C VAL A 45 3.51 12.28 -0.82
N TYR A 46 3.00 11.31 -0.08
CA TYR A 46 2.76 9.99 -0.66
C TYR A 46 1.49 9.40 -0.09
N THR A 47 0.96 8.42 -0.80
CA THR A 47 -0.24 7.73 -0.36
C THR A 47 0.14 6.34 0.11
N LEU A 48 -0.30 6.01 1.31
CA LEU A 48 -0.20 4.66 1.82
C LEU A 48 -1.53 3.98 1.62
N PHE A 49 -1.49 2.85 0.94
CA PHE A 49 -2.68 2.06 0.73
C PHE A 49 -2.71 0.92 1.72
N HIS A 50 -3.83 0.77 2.39
CA HIS A 50 -4.05 -0.37 3.27
C HIS A 50 -4.71 -1.44 2.41
N VAL A 51 -4.02 -2.54 2.24
CA VAL A 51 -4.43 -3.58 1.32
C VAL A 51 -4.71 -4.86 2.09
N GLN A 52 -5.92 -5.37 1.94
CA GLN A 52 -6.30 -6.62 2.55
C GLN A 52 -5.90 -7.74 1.60
N LEU A 53 -5.07 -8.65 2.05
CA LEU A 53 -4.55 -9.69 1.19
C LEU A 53 -5.61 -10.74 0.89
N VAL A 54 -5.65 -11.16 -0.37
CA VAL A 54 -6.57 -12.19 -0.82
C VAL A 54 -5.69 -13.34 -1.29
N THR A 55 -5.54 -14.34 -0.47
CA THR A 55 -4.62 -15.42 -0.73
C THR A 55 -5.17 -16.69 -0.09
N ASP A 56 -4.63 -17.83 -0.46
CA ASP A 56 -5.05 -19.09 0.13
C ASP A 56 -4.12 -19.51 1.25
N THR A 57 -3.36 -18.60 1.79
CA THR A 57 -2.46 -18.88 2.90
C THR A 57 -3.03 -18.30 4.19
N LYS A 58 -2.26 -18.43 5.26
CA LYS A 58 -2.67 -17.88 6.55
C LYS A 58 -2.76 -16.36 6.52
N LEU A 59 -2.18 -15.73 5.54
CA LEU A 59 -2.22 -14.28 5.43
C LEU A 59 -3.52 -13.76 4.85
N ASN A 60 -4.40 -14.63 4.40
CA ASN A 60 -5.66 -14.19 3.83
C ASN A 60 -6.42 -13.32 4.83
N GLY A 61 -6.83 -12.16 4.39
CA GLY A 61 -7.58 -11.24 5.23
C GLY A 61 -6.74 -10.29 6.04
N THR A 62 -5.43 -10.49 6.10
CA THR A 62 -4.58 -9.53 6.83
C THR A 62 -4.43 -8.28 6.02
N VAL A 63 -4.23 -7.16 6.70
CA VAL A 63 -4.08 -5.87 6.04
C VAL A 63 -2.65 -5.41 6.17
N ARG A 64 -2.07 -5.03 5.05
CA ARG A 64 -0.71 -4.50 5.00
C ARG A 64 -0.71 -3.16 4.28
N ARG A 65 0.30 -2.37 4.53
CA ARG A 65 0.40 -1.03 3.94
C ARG A 65 1.43 -1.04 2.83
N TYR A 66 1.09 -0.41 1.73
CA TYR A 66 1.95 -0.35 0.55
C TYR A 66 1.94 1.03 -0.05
N LEU A 67 3.04 1.38 -0.69
CA LEU A 67 3.11 2.60 -1.48
C LEU A 67 2.60 2.30 -2.89
N THR A 68 2.23 3.35 -3.60
CA THR A 68 1.72 3.21 -4.96
C THR A 68 2.66 2.42 -5.85
N GLN A 69 3.94 2.62 -5.70
CA GLN A 69 4.91 1.97 -6.57
C GLN A 69 4.99 0.46 -6.38
N ASP A 70 4.46 -0.03 -5.30
CA ASP A 70 4.48 -1.46 -5.01
C ASP A 70 3.19 -2.15 -5.41
N LEU A 71 2.28 -1.43 -6.02
CA LEU A 71 0.97 -1.97 -6.38
C LEU A 71 0.67 -1.73 -7.85
N ARG A 72 -0.11 -2.63 -8.43
CA ARG A 72 -0.59 -2.46 -9.78
C ARG A 72 -2.07 -2.78 -9.79
N LYS A 73 -2.88 -1.83 -10.26
CA LYS A 73 -4.31 -2.01 -10.27
C LYS A 73 -4.71 -3.09 -11.25
N ILE A 74 -5.56 -4.01 -10.82
CA ILE A 74 -6.12 -5.03 -11.68
C ILE A 74 -7.53 -4.62 -12.05
N ARG A 75 -8.27 -4.11 -11.11
CA ARG A 75 -9.64 -3.68 -11.34
C ARG A 75 -10.01 -2.50 -10.48
#